data_975165c60c2989a11c3030574c41128d
#
_entry.id   975165c60c2989a11c3030574c41128d
#
_cell.length_a   1.000
_cell.length_b   1.000
_cell.length_c   1.000
_cell.angle_alpha   90.00
_cell.angle_beta   90.00
_cell.angle_gamma   90.00
#
_symmetry.space_group_name_H-M   'P 1'
#
loop_
_entity.id
_entity.type
_entity.pdbx_description
1 polymer ?
#
loop_
_entity_poly.entity_id
_entity_poly.type
_entity_poly.pdbx_seq_one_letter_code
_entity_poly.pdbx_strand_id
1 'polypeptide(L)'
;MPTRTFADLSNNNAVNVNWPPYRKSGHILVLLKATEGESFIDQTHGGRAVHARAAGIHPGHYHFAHCDSSPIQQAQFFWNMVRPTFKGWDPLVLDVEQGGQNGKSVQECAHWTTAFDVEFRKVSGGHELILYSDASFLSELVRAGAHVQGTRAWIAAYGSEPPAPKGWSKWGHQFTDGEAGPLPHSCAGIGQCDVSTLNPKSYLGLLAHRP
;
A
#
# COMPACT_ATOMS: atom_id res chain seq x y z
N MET A 1 -19.48 -9.75 -11.09
CA MET A 1 -19.14 -8.35 -11.34
C MET A 1 -17.83 -8.04 -10.60
N PRO A 2 -16.98 -7.12 -11.06
CA PRO A 2 -15.81 -6.71 -10.31
C PRO A 2 -16.21 -6.15 -8.94
N THR A 3 -15.43 -6.46 -7.91
CA THR A 3 -15.60 -5.89 -6.56
C THR A 3 -14.60 -4.76 -6.33
N ARG A 4 -14.91 -3.87 -5.40
CA ARG A 4 -13.98 -2.83 -4.95
C ARG A 4 -13.00 -3.32 -3.87
N THR A 5 -13.17 -4.56 -3.41
CA THR A 5 -12.27 -5.14 -2.40
C THR A 5 -10.97 -5.63 -3.02
N PHE A 6 -9.92 -5.60 -2.24
CA PHE A 6 -8.60 -6.12 -2.59
C PHE A 6 -7.86 -6.61 -1.35
N ALA A 7 -6.91 -7.51 -1.56
CA ALA A 7 -6.00 -7.98 -0.52
C ALA A 7 -4.68 -7.22 -0.58
N ASP A 8 -3.99 -7.12 0.55
CA ASP A 8 -2.58 -6.79 0.59
C ASP A 8 -1.79 -7.96 1.18
N LEU A 9 -0.59 -8.18 0.65
CA LEU A 9 0.21 -9.36 0.89
C LEU A 9 1.68 -9.01 1.12
N SER A 10 2.31 -9.78 2.01
CA SER A 10 3.74 -9.77 2.26
C SER A 10 4.28 -11.20 2.30
N ASN A 11 5.57 -11.32 2.59
CA ASN A 11 6.21 -12.62 2.87
C ASN A 11 5.57 -13.42 4.02
N ASN A 12 4.72 -12.80 4.84
CA ASN A 12 3.98 -13.46 5.92
C ASN A 12 2.76 -14.26 5.41
N ASN A 13 2.31 -13.99 4.18
CA ASN A 13 1.22 -14.73 3.56
C ASN A 13 1.73 -15.95 2.79
N ALA A 14 0.85 -16.92 2.51
CA ALA A 14 1.18 -18.12 1.76
C ALA A 14 1.99 -17.81 0.49
N VAL A 15 3.11 -18.49 0.31
CA VAL A 15 4.03 -18.23 -0.82
C VAL A 15 3.33 -18.39 -2.18
N ASN A 16 2.49 -19.41 -2.31
CA ASN A 16 1.79 -19.72 -3.54
C ASN A 16 0.37 -19.14 -3.51
N VAL A 17 0.13 -18.14 -4.33
CA VAL A 17 -1.20 -17.55 -4.55
C VAL A 17 -1.83 -18.15 -5.80
N ASN A 18 -3.06 -18.62 -5.68
CA ASN A 18 -3.86 -19.07 -6.81
C ASN A 18 -4.68 -17.90 -7.37
N TRP A 19 -4.13 -17.19 -8.36
CA TRP A 19 -4.73 -15.98 -8.91
C TRP A 19 -6.07 -16.16 -9.63
N PRO A 20 -6.33 -17.25 -10.38
CA PRO A 20 -7.62 -17.43 -11.07
C PRO A 20 -8.85 -17.38 -10.17
N PRO A 21 -8.94 -18.05 -9.01
CA PRO A 21 -10.05 -17.86 -8.07
C PRO A 21 -10.18 -16.43 -7.54
N TYR A 22 -9.07 -15.75 -7.22
CA TYR A 22 -9.06 -14.36 -6.77
C TYR A 22 -9.66 -13.43 -7.84
N ARG A 23 -9.22 -13.56 -9.10
CA ARG A 23 -9.76 -12.80 -10.23
C ARG A 23 -11.23 -13.12 -10.52
N LYS A 24 -11.62 -14.40 -10.46
CA LYS A 24 -13.00 -14.86 -10.66
C LYS A 24 -13.97 -14.32 -9.60
N SER A 25 -13.51 -14.10 -8.38
CA SER A 25 -14.28 -13.45 -7.31
C SER A 25 -14.50 -11.96 -7.55
N GLY A 26 -13.91 -11.39 -8.60
CA GLY A 26 -14.11 -10.01 -9.02
C GLY A 26 -13.00 -9.04 -8.57
N HIS A 27 -11.99 -9.52 -7.85
CA HIS A 27 -10.88 -8.66 -7.43
C HIS A 27 -10.02 -8.25 -8.64
N ILE A 28 -9.69 -6.97 -8.72
CA ILE A 28 -8.90 -6.40 -9.82
C ILE A 28 -7.58 -5.77 -9.34
N LEU A 29 -7.34 -5.74 -8.05
CA LEU A 29 -6.16 -5.16 -7.42
C LEU A 29 -5.63 -6.10 -6.35
N VAL A 30 -4.32 -6.13 -6.18
CA VAL A 30 -3.62 -6.67 -5.01
C VAL A 30 -2.47 -5.73 -4.68
N LEU A 31 -2.25 -5.41 -3.39
CA LEU A 31 -1.06 -4.70 -2.95
C LEU A 31 -0.01 -5.70 -2.45
N LEU A 32 1.24 -5.47 -2.80
CA LEU A 32 2.35 -6.39 -2.55
C LEU A 32 3.48 -5.65 -1.85
N LYS A 33 3.92 -6.15 -0.69
CA LYS A 33 5.15 -5.68 -0.04
C LYS A 33 6.31 -5.86 -0.99
N ALA A 34 7.05 -4.79 -1.26
CA ALA A 34 8.25 -4.85 -2.06
C ALA A 34 9.50 -4.80 -1.19
N THR A 35 9.53 -3.84 -0.27
CA THR A 35 10.70 -3.55 0.56
C THR A 35 10.30 -3.08 1.95
N GLU A 36 11.26 -3.15 2.89
CA GLU A 36 11.16 -2.60 4.24
C GLU A 36 12.50 -2.02 4.66
N GLY A 37 12.49 -0.84 5.29
CA GLY A 37 13.69 -0.17 5.71
C GLY A 37 14.69 0.01 4.56
N GLU A 38 15.98 -0.04 4.85
CA GLU A 38 17.03 0.22 3.86
C GLU A 38 17.49 -1.03 3.09
N SER A 39 17.08 -2.25 3.50
CA SER A 39 17.72 -3.46 2.97
C SER A 39 16.82 -4.68 2.81
N PHE A 40 15.65 -4.74 3.47
CA PHE A 40 14.78 -5.90 3.36
C PHE A 40 14.03 -5.92 2.04
N ILE A 41 14.10 -7.03 1.33
CA ILE A 41 13.37 -7.30 0.09
C ILE A 41 12.37 -8.43 0.35
N ASP A 42 11.10 -8.20 0.03
CA ASP A 42 10.13 -9.30 0.00
C ASP A 42 10.41 -10.18 -1.24
N GLN A 43 10.92 -11.38 -1.00
CA GLN A 43 11.32 -12.31 -2.06
C GLN A 43 10.14 -12.80 -2.91
N THR A 44 8.90 -12.62 -2.43
CA THR A 44 7.69 -13.03 -3.16
C THR A 44 7.18 -11.93 -4.11
N HIS A 45 7.59 -10.68 -3.91
CA HIS A 45 7.08 -9.50 -4.60
C HIS A 45 7.11 -9.62 -6.13
N GLY A 46 8.29 -9.81 -6.70
CA GLY A 46 8.46 -9.79 -8.17
C GLY A 46 7.65 -10.88 -8.86
N GLY A 47 7.68 -12.10 -8.32
CA GLY A 47 6.91 -13.24 -8.84
C GLY A 47 5.41 -12.99 -8.74
N ARG A 48 4.93 -12.52 -7.59
CA ARG A 48 3.51 -12.19 -7.38
C ARG A 48 3.05 -11.09 -8.34
N ALA A 49 3.82 -10.02 -8.52
CA ALA A 49 3.47 -8.92 -9.41
C ALA A 49 3.29 -9.39 -10.86
N VAL A 50 4.21 -10.21 -11.37
CA VAL A 50 4.13 -10.78 -12.72
C VAL A 50 2.92 -11.70 -12.86
N HIS A 51 2.70 -12.62 -11.93
CA HIS A 51 1.60 -13.59 -12.00
C HIS A 51 0.22 -12.95 -11.79
N ALA A 52 0.09 -11.97 -10.88
CA ALA A 52 -1.15 -11.20 -10.70
C ALA A 52 -1.53 -10.50 -12.02
N ARG A 53 -0.58 -9.82 -12.64
CA ARG A 53 -0.78 -9.14 -13.92
C ARG A 53 -1.19 -10.10 -15.02
N ALA A 54 -0.53 -11.25 -15.13
CA ALA A 54 -0.89 -12.29 -16.10
C ALA A 54 -2.31 -12.82 -15.90
N ALA A 55 -2.82 -12.78 -14.67
CA ALA A 55 -4.20 -13.15 -14.33
C ALA A 55 -5.23 -12.00 -14.52
N GLY A 56 -4.81 -10.85 -15.03
CA GLY A 56 -5.68 -9.68 -15.22
C GLY A 56 -5.98 -8.93 -13.92
N ILE A 57 -5.03 -8.89 -12.99
CA ILE A 57 -5.09 -8.20 -11.71
C ILE A 57 -4.00 -7.13 -11.70
N HIS A 58 -4.32 -5.90 -11.29
CA HIS A 58 -3.33 -4.85 -11.08
C HIS A 58 -2.49 -5.16 -9.84
N PRO A 59 -1.17 -5.34 -9.93
CA PRO A 59 -0.32 -5.31 -8.77
C PRO A 59 -0.08 -3.86 -8.36
N GLY A 60 -0.25 -3.54 -7.09
CA GLY A 60 0.32 -2.34 -6.50
C GLY A 60 1.50 -2.73 -5.61
N HIS A 61 2.30 -1.77 -5.22
CA HIS A 61 3.56 -2.01 -4.52
C HIS A 61 3.66 -1.15 -3.27
N TYR A 62 4.09 -1.72 -2.14
CA TYR A 62 4.30 -0.93 -0.94
C TYR A 62 5.68 -1.12 -0.31
N HIS A 63 6.10 -0.06 0.37
CA HIS A 63 7.31 0.01 1.17
C HIS A 63 6.93 0.22 2.63
N PHE A 64 7.39 -0.67 3.52
CA PHE A 64 7.24 -0.50 4.96
C PHE A 64 8.38 0.38 5.50
N ALA A 65 8.01 1.53 6.05
CA ALA A 65 8.94 2.56 6.48
C ALA A 65 9.59 2.26 7.83
N HIS A 66 10.89 2.55 7.94
CA HIS A 66 11.61 2.65 9.20
C HIS A 66 12.04 4.10 9.43
N CYS A 67 11.38 4.82 10.35
CA CYS A 67 11.60 6.25 10.55
C CYS A 67 12.95 6.59 11.21
N ASP A 68 13.67 5.60 11.74
CA ASP A 68 14.99 5.75 12.37
C ASP A 68 16.18 5.67 11.40
N SER A 69 15.91 5.41 10.13
CA SER A 69 16.94 5.34 9.09
C SER A 69 16.63 6.26 7.90
N SER A 70 17.50 6.34 6.91
CA SER A 70 17.46 7.38 5.89
C SER A 70 16.24 7.32 4.98
N PRO A 71 15.36 8.32 4.93
CA PRO A 71 14.24 8.37 4.00
C PRO A 71 14.69 8.38 2.54
N ILE A 72 15.83 8.98 2.26
CA ILE A 72 16.41 9.07 0.92
C ILE A 72 16.84 7.70 0.41
N GLN A 73 17.57 6.93 1.24
CA GLN A 73 18.02 5.58 0.88
C GLN A 73 16.83 4.63 0.71
N GLN A 74 15.84 4.71 1.61
CA GLN A 74 14.63 3.89 1.52
C GLN A 74 13.81 4.21 0.26
N ALA A 75 13.67 5.48 -0.12
CA ALA A 75 12.97 5.89 -1.34
C ALA A 75 13.65 5.37 -2.61
N GLN A 76 14.98 5.49 -2.68
CA GLN A 76 15.79 4.96 -3.79
C GLN A 76 15.72 3.44 -3.84
N PHE A 77 15.80 2.78 -2.68
CA PHE A 77 15.72 1.33 -2.56
C PHE A 77 14.35 0.80 -3.04
N PHE A 78 13.26 1.39 -2.55
CA PHE A 78 11.91 1.05 -2.98
C PHE A 78 11.75 1.17 -4.50
N TRP A 79 12.11 2.33 -5.08
CA TRP A 79 11.99 2.52 -6.52
C TRP A 79 12.83 1.52 -7.32
N ASN A 80 14.07 1.27 -6.92
CA ASN A 80 14.94 0.31 -7.59
C ASN A 80 14.36 -1.10 -7.63
N MET A 81 13.61 -1.49 -6.58
CA MET A 81 12.99 -2.82 -6.49
C MET A 81 11.69 -2.92 -7.28
N VAL A 82 10.89 -1.87 -7.36
CA VAL A 82 9.58 -1.96 -8.03
C VAL A 82 9.65 -1.66 -9.54
N ARG A 83 10.54 -0.76 -9.98
CA ARG A 83 10.61 -0.30 -11.37
C ARG A 83 10.69 -1.41 -12.43
N PRO A 84 11.30 -2.61 -12.20
CA PRO A 84 11.35 -3.65 -13.23
C PRO A 84 9.98 -4.25 -13.57
N THR A 85 9.03 -4.23 -12.63
CA THR A 85 7.67 -4.79 -12.79
C THR A 85 6.59 -3.72 -12.87
N PHE A 86 6.93 -2.47 -12.57
CA PHE A 86 6.02 -1.33 -12.50
C PHE A 86 5.41 -0.97 -13.85
N LYS A 87 4.14 -0.62 -13.83
CA LYS A 87 3.45 0.08 -14.92
C LYS A 87 2.93 1.42 -14.39
N GLY A 88 2.86 2.43 -15.23
CA GLY A 88 2.57 3.81 -14.82
C GLY A 88 1.24 4.04 -14.11
N TRP A 89 0.37 3.06 -14.06
CA TRP A 89 -0.92 3.08 -13.33
C TRP A 89 -0.95 2.17 -12.10
N ASP A 90 0.14 1.45 -11.79
CA ASP A 90 0.21 0.62 -10.57
C ASP A 90 0.22 1.52 -9.32
N PRO A 91 -0.60 1.24 -8.30
CA PRO A 91 -0.53 1.98 -7.06
C PRO A 91 0.83 1.81 -6.38
N LEU A 92 1.40 2.92 -5.92
CA LEU A 92 2.62 2.98 -5.14
C LEU A 92 2.28 3.49 -3.74
N VAL A 93 2.65 2.74 -2.72
CA VAL A 93 2.25 3.00 -1.34
C VAL A 93 3.47 3.16 -0.44
N LEU A 94 3.44 4.20 0.38
CA LEU A 94 4.33 4.36 1.52
C LEU A 94 3.55 3.98 2.78
N ASP A 95 3.99 2.93 3.43
CA ASP A 95 3.40 2.38 4.64
C ASP A 95 4.17 2.89 5.86
N VAL A 96 3.54 3.78 6.64
CA VAL A 96 4.13 4.42 7.82
C VAL A 96 3.28 4.10 9.04
N GLU A 97 3.76 3.20 9.87
CA GLU A 97 3.06 2.71 11.05
C GLU A 97 3.88 2.89 12.33
N GLN A 98 3.21 2.78 13.48
CA GLN A 98 3.88 2.79 14.78
C GLN A 98 4.96 1.70 14.89
N GLY A 99 4.77 0.55 14.26
CA GLY A 99 5.77 -0.53 14.20
C GLY A 99 7.10 -0.12 13.53
N GLY A 100 7.05 0.80 12.57
CA GLY A 100 8.24 1.35 11.89
C GLY A 100 8.77 2.65 12.50
N GLN A 101 8.16 3.14 13.56
CA GLN A 101 8.55 4.37 14.26
C GLN A 101 9.94 4.25 14.91
N ASN A 102 10.27 3.09 15.49
CA ASN A 102 11.59 2.74 16.03
C ASN A 102 12.14 3.79 17.01
N GLY A 103 11.29 4.26 17.95
CA GLY A 103 11.67 5.25 18.99
C GLY A 103 11.67 6.71 18.50
N LYS A 104 11.32 6.97 17.25
CA LYS A 104 11.15 8.34 16.74
C LYS A 104 9.82 8.93 17.19
N SER A 105 9.77 10.23 17.39
CA SER A 105 8.53 10.96 17.65
C SER A 105 7.67 11.04 16.39
N VAL A 106 6.37 11.29 16.57
CA VAL A 106 5.44 11.53 15.44
C VAL A 106 5.94 12.69 14.54
N GLN A 107 6.52 13.73 15.13
CA GLN A 107 7.07 14.87 14.40
C GLN A 107 8.25 14.46 13.51
N GLU A 108 9.15 13.62 14.03
CA GLU A 108 10.28 13.09 13.23
C GLU A 108 9.78 12.19 12.10
N CYS A 109 8.80 11.30 12.37
CA CYS A 109 8.18 10.47 11.34
C CYS A 109 7.46 11.30 10.27
N ALA A 110 6.79 12.39 10.65
CA ALA A 110 6.15 13.31 9.70
C ALA A 110 7.16 13.98 8.75
N HIS A 111 8.27 14.47 9.30
CA HIS A 111 9.37 15.03 8.50
C HIS A 111 10.01 13.96 7.60
N TRP A 112 10.23 12.77 8.15
CA TRP A 112 10.74 11.62 7.42
C TRP A 112 9.85 11.24 6.22
N THR A 113 8.53 11.15 6.45
CA THR A 113 7.54 10.86 5.40
C THR A 113 7.61 11.85 4.26
N THR A 114 7.68 13.13 4.58
CA THR A 114 7.79 14.21 3.58
C THR A 114 9.11 14.12 2.80
N ALA A 115 10.23 13.86 3.48
CA ALA A 115 11.52 13.71 2.83
C ALA A 115 11.59 12.49 1.91
N PHE A 116 10.96 11.37 2.32
CA PHE A 116 10.82 10.18 1.48
C PHE A 116 10.04 10.50 0.19
N ASP A 117 8.87 11.16 0.28
CA ASP A 117 8.06 11.53 -0.89
C ASP A 117 8.83 12.42 -1.86
N VAL A 118 9.56 13.41 -1.36
CA VAL A 118 10.37 14.31 -2.19
C VAL A 118 11.43 13.54 -2.99
N GLU A 119 12.19 12.67 -2.33
CA GLU A 119 13.21 11.87 -3.01
C GLU A 119 12.57 10.82 -3.93
N PHE A 120 11.49 10.15 -3.47
CA PHE A 120 10.80 9.16 -4.28
C PHE A 120 10.31 9.75 -5.61
N ARG A 121 9.68 10.91 -5.61
CA ARG A 121 9.25 11.59 -6.85
C ARG A 121 10.42 11.95 -7.75
N LYS A 122 11.55 12.36 -7.19
CA LYS A 122 12.76 12.67 -7.94
C LYS A 122 13.30 11.43 -8.68
N VAL A 123 13.42 10.28 -7.99
CA VAL A 123 14.02 9.08 -8.58
C VAL A 123 13.01 8.29 -9.44
N SER A 124 11.73 8.42 -9.20
CA SER A 124 10.67 7.74 -9.95
C SER A 124 10.20 8.49 -11.20
N GLY A 125 10.66 9.72 -11.41
CA GLY A 125 10.18 10.54 -12.53
C GLY A 125 8.82 11.21 -12.26
N GLY A 126 8.50 11.49 -11.00
CA GLY A 126 7.31 12.24 -10.57
C GLY A 126 6.10 11.38 -10.20
N HIS A 127 6.26 10.06 -10.05
CA HIS A 127 5.16 9.21 -9.58
C HIS A 127 4.76 9.55 -8.15
N GLU A 128 3.45 9.54 -7.90
CA GLU A 128 2.84 9.90 -6.62
C GLU A 128 2.67 8.67 -5.73
N LEU A 129 2.83 8.88 -4.42
CA LEU A 129 2.57 7.89 -3.40
C LEU A 129 1.16 8.01 -2.82
N ILE A 130 0.67 6.88 -2.31
CA ILE A 130 -0.46 6.78 -1.40
C ILE A 130 0.14 6.56 -0.01
N LEU A 131 -0.25 7.35 0.98
CA LEU A 131 0.20 7.12 2.35
C LEU A 131 -0.75 6.14 3.04
N TYR A 132 -0.20 5.02 3.53
CA TYR A 132 -0.93 4.08 4.38
C TYR A 132 -0.51 4.24 5.83
N SER A 133 -1.50 4.15 6.71
CA SER A 133 -1.35 4.07 8.16
C SER A 133 -2.67 3.70 8.83
N ASP A 134 -2.62 3.34 10.12
CA ASP A 134 -3.84 3.33 10.94
C ASP A 134 -4.43 4.74 11.10
N ALA A 135 -5.74 4.81 11.35
CA ALA A 135 -6.48 6.08 11.35
C ALA A 135 -5.97 7.09 12.40
N SER A 136 -5.53 6.60 13.57
CA SER A 136 -5.03 7.44 14.65
C SER A 136 -3.68 8.04 14.29
N PHE A 137 -2.72 7.17 13.95
CA PHE A 137 -1.36 7.57 13.65
C PHE A 137 -1.29 8.43 12.38
N LEU A 138 -2.10 8.11 11.36
CA LEU A 138 -2.24 8.97 10.18
C LEU A 138 -2.68 10.39 10.53
N SER A 139 -3.67 10.52 11.42
CA SER A 139 -4.17 11.82 11.87
C SER A 139 -3.12 12.60 12.64
N GLU A 140 -2.28 11.92 13.41
CA GLU A 140 -1.14 12.50 14.13
C GLU A 140 -0.03 12.94 13.17
N LEU A 141 0.37 12.07 12.24
CA LEU A 141 1.35 12.39 11.19
C LEU A 141 0.95 13.62 10.38
N VAL A 142 -0.30 13.68 9.93
CA VAL A 142 -0.80 14.83 9.13
C VAL A 142 -0.82 16.10 9.96
N ARG A 143 -1.23 16.05 11.25
CA ARG A 143 -1.16 17.20 12.16
C ARG A 143 0.28 17.66 12.41
N ALA A 144 1.22 16.75 12.45
CA ALA A 144 2.65 17.01 12.57
C ALA A 144 3.30 17.48 11.25
N GLY A 145 2.53 17.61 10.16
CA GLY A 145 2.99 18.15 8.89
C GLY A 145 3.48 17.12 7.86
N ALA A 146 3.18 15.83 8.08
CA ALA A 146 3.45 14.82 7.05
C ALA A 146 2.71 15.17 5.74
N HIS A 147 3.45 15.07 4.63
CA HIS A 147 2.90 15.35 3.31
C HIS A 147 3.44 14.38 2.26
N VAL A 148 2.55 13.87 1.42
CA VAL A 148 2.87 13.21 0.16
C VAL A 148 2.13 13.90 -0.97
N GLN A 149 2.74 13.99 -2.14
CA GLN A 149 2.11 14.60 -3.31
C GLN A 149 0.79 13.89 -3.63
N GLY A 150 -0.26 14.66 -3.98
CA GLY A 150 -1.59 14.12 -4.26
C GLY A 150 -2.46 13.88 -3.03
N THR A 151 -1.90 13.90 -1.80
CA THR A 151 -2.61 13.80 -0.52
C THR A 151 -3.67 12.70 -0.50
N ARG A 152 -3.27 11.48 -0.92
CA ARG A 152 -4.12 10.28 -0.94
C ARG A 152 -3.78 9.37 0.22
N ALA A 153 -4.79 8.90 0.93
CA ALA A 153 -4.63 8.03 2.10
C ALA A 153 -5.33 6.67 1.91
N TRP A 154 -4.62 5.60 2.23
CA TRP A 154 -5.17 4.28 2.48
C TRP A 154 -5.14 4.07 3.99
N ILE A 155 -6.30 3.89 4.61
CA ILE A 155 -6.46 4.00 6.06
C ILE A 155 -6.85 2.66 6.65
N ALA A 156 -6.08 2.16 7.61
CA ALA A 156 -6.46 0.99 8.40
C ALA A 156 -7.37 1.40 9.57
N ALA A 157 -8.51 0.71 9.66
CA ALA A 157 -9.41 0.78 10.81
C ALA A 157 -10.33 -0.43 10.79
N TYR A 158 -10.20 -1.30 11.77
CA TYR A 158 -10.93 -2.56 11.82
C TYR A 158 -12.33 -2.33 12.42
N GLY A 159 -13.26 -1.92 11.55
CA GLY A 159 -14.62 -1.55 11.92
C GLY A 159 -15.24 -0.60 10.92
N SER A 160 -15.83 0.48 11.42
CA SER A 160 -16.44 1.52 10.57
C SER A 160 -15.39 2.31 9.79
N GLU A 161 -15.72 2.64 8.56
CA GLU A 161 -14.84 3.40 7.67
C GLU A 161 -14.53 4.79 8.23
N PRO A 162 -13.25 5.13 8.53
CA PRO A 162 -12.87 6.42 9.09
C PRO A 162 -12.89 7.53 8.04
N PRO A 163 -13.09 8.80 8.43
CA PRO A 163 -12.88 9.93 7.53
C PRO A 163 -11.38 10.07 7.19
N ALA A 164 -11.07 10.59 6.00
CA ALA A 164 -9.72 11.01 5.70
C ALA A 164 -9.36 12.28 6.52
N PRO A 165 -8.08 12.49 6.85
CA PRO A 165 -7.63 13.74 7.47
C PRO A 165 -8.00 14.96 6.62
N LYS A 166 -8.16 16.13 7.25
CA LYS A 166 -8.51 17.36 6.54
C LYS A 166 -7.48 17.66 5.44
N GLY A 167 -7.97 17.90 4.23
CA GLY A 167 -7.14 18.18 3.06
C GLY A 167 -6.65 16.95 2.32
N TRP A 168 -6.97 15.75 2.82
CA TRP A 168 -6.62 14.48 2.19
C TRP A 168 -7.84 13.82 1.56
N SER A 169 -7.60 13.02 0.54
CA SER A 169 -8.61 12.18 -0.09
C SER A 169 -8.40 10.72 0.30
N LYS A 170 -9.49 10.03 0.63
CA LYS A 170 -9.41 8.59 0.89
C LYS A 170 -9.22 7.84 -0.43
N TRP A 171 -8.16 7.05 -0.51
CA TRP A 171 -7.91 6.14 -1.61
C TRP A 171 -8.51 4.76 -1.34
N GLY A 172 -8.36 4.25 -0.12
CA GLY A 172 -8.87 2.97 0.32
C GLY A 172 -9.04 2.89 1.84
N HIS A 173 -9.70 1.83 2.30
CA HIS A 173 -9.89 1.49 3.70
C HIS A 173 -9.58 0.02 3.93
N GLN A 174 -8.57 -0.29 4.75
CA GLN A 174 -8.31 -1.64 5.24
C GLN A 174 -9.19 -1.88 6.46
N PHE A 175 -10.15 -2.77 6.31
CA PHE A 175 -11.16 -3.01 7.34
C PHE A 175 -10.90 -4.27 8.18
N THR A 176 -9.94 -5.08 7.80
CA THR A 176 -9.50 -6.29 8.53
C THR A 176 -8.03 -6.59 8.24
N ASP A 177 -7.34 -7.15 9.23
CA ASP A 177 -5.99 -7.72 9.14
C ASP A 177 -6.01 -9.26 8.93
N GLY A 178 -7.17 -9.80 8.54
CA GLY A 178 -7.35 -11.23 8.40
C GLY A 178 -7.75 -11.95 9.69
N GLU A 179 -7.74 -11.26 10.85
CA GLU A 179 -8.16 -11.79 12.17
C GLU A 179 -9.17 -10.87 12.83
N ALA A 180 -8.82 -9.60 12.99
CA ALA A 180 -9.69 -8.58 13.56
C ALA A 180 -10.51 -7.88 12.47
N GLY A 181 -11.62 -7.25 12.88
CA GLY A 181 -12.49 -6.48 12.00
C GLY A 181 -13.62 -7.29 11.39
N PRO A 182 -14.40 -6.68 10.47
CA PRO A 182 -15.52 -7.37 9.80
C PRO A 182 -15.04 -8.36 8.73
N LEU A 183 -15.91 -9.33 8.44
CA LEU A 183 -15.70 -10.30 7.34
C LEU A 183 -15.73 -9.60 5.96
N PRO A 184 -15.01 -10.17 4.96
CA PRO A 184 -14.27 -11.44 5.00
C PRO A 184 -12.85 -11.26 5.55
N HIS A 185 -12.33 -12.27 6.24
CA HIS A 185 -10.94 -12.37 6.71
C HIS A 185 -10.02 -13.14 5.74
N SER A 186 -10.51 -13.40 4.55
CA SER A 186 -9.78 -14.17 3.54
C SER A 186 -10.26 -13.84 2.14
N CYS A 187 -9.40 -14.10 1.16
CA CYS A 187 -9.72 -14.00 -0.24
C CYS A 187 -9.55 -15.35 -0.95
N ALA A 188 -10.44 -15.64 -1.90
CA ALA A 188 -10.39 -16.86 -2.69
C ALA A 188 -9.05 -16.98 -3.44
N GLY A 189 -8.36 -18.11 -3.27
CA GLY A 189 -7.06 -18.36 -3.88
C GLY A 189 -5.84 -17.77 -3.14
N ILE A 190 -6.09 -16.96 -2.09
CA ILE A 190 -5.06 -16.41 -1.20
C ILE A 190 -5.13 -17.08 0.17
N GLY A 191 -6.32 -17.24 0.73
CA GLY A 191 -6.52 -17.65 2.12
C GLY A 191 -6.67 -16.44 3.03
N GLN A 192 -6.27 -16.59 4.30
CA GLN A 192 -6.31 -15.53 5.30
C GLN A 192 -5.37 -14.39 4.89
N CYS A 193 -5.88 -13.18 4.89
CA CYS A 193 -5.15 -11.98 4.48
C CYS A 193 -5.88 -10.71 4.90
N ASP A 194 -5.19 -9.61 4.89
CA ASP A 194 -5.74 -8.28 5.03
C ASP A 194 -6.66 -7.97 3.85
N VAL A 195 -7.80 -7.35 4.15
CA VAL A 195 -8.77 -6.99 3.12
C VAL A 195 -9.16 -5.52 3.23
N SER A 196 -9.15 -4.88 2.09
CA SER A 196 -9.44 -3.46 1.93
C SER A 196 -10.53 -3.21 0.91
N THR A 197 -11.11 -2.01 0.97
CA THR A 197 -11.99 -1.47 -0.08
C THR A 197 -11.36 -0.23 -0.72
N LEU A 198 -11.46 -0.12 -2.06
CA LEU A 198 -11.16 1.12 -2.77
C LEU A 198 -12.32 2.11 -2.66
N ASN A 199 -12.01 3.40 -2.63
CA ASN A 199 -13.05 4.38 -2.89
C ASN A 199 -13.53 4.28 -4.37
N PRO A 200 -14.76 4.75 -4.70
CA PRO A 200 -15.30 4.61 -6.04
C PRO A 200 -14.44 5.26 -7.13
N LYS A 201 -13.83 6.41 -6.86
CA LYS A 201 -12.99 7.14 -7.84
C LYS A 201 -11.71 6.38 -8.14
N SER A 202 -11.03 5.86 -7.10
CA SER A 202 -9.81 5.05 -7.26
C SER A 202 -10.10 3.76 -8.03
N TYR A 203 -11.22 3.11 -7.75
CA TYR A 203 -11.67 1.92 -8.45
C TYR A 203 -11.93 2.19 -9.95
N LEU A 204 -12.63 3.27 -10.28
CA LEU A 204 -12.88 3.66 -11.67
C LEU A 204 -11.58 3.99 -12.41
N GLY A 205 -10.62 4.61 -11.72
CA GLY A 205 -9.28 4.86 -12.25
C GLY A 205 -8.56 3.59 -12.67
N LEU A 206 -8.59 2.53 -11.84
CA LEU A 206 -8.00 1.24 -12.20
C LEU A 206 -8.70 0.56 -13.37
N LEU A 207 -10.04 0.65 -13.43
CA LEU A 207 -10.80 0.06 -14.55
C LEU A 207 -10.50 0.70 -15.91
N ALA A 208 -10.00 1.94 -15.93
CA ALA A 208 -9.63 2.63 -17.17
C ALA A 208 -8.34 2.07 -17.80
N HIS A 209 -7.57 1.30 -17.06
CA HIS A 209 -6.31 0.69 -17.51
C HIS A 209 -6.43 -0.84 -17.53
N ARG A 210 -5.68 -1.47 -18.44
CA ARG A 210 -5.50 -2.94 -18.40
C ARG A 210 -4.26 -3.27 -17.60
N PRO A 211 -4.31 -4.26 -16.69
CA PRO A 211 -3.16 -4.66 -15.90
C PRO A 211 -2.04 -5.26 -16.74
#